data_e7bc1505628060fbf220fa3ecc678ad4
#
_entry.id   e7bc1505628060fbf220fa3ecc678ad4
#
_cell.length_a   1.000
_cell.length_b   1.000
_cell.length_c   1.000
_cell.angle_alpha   90.00
_cell.angle_beta   90.00
_cell.angle_gamma   90.00
#
_symmetry.space_group_name_H-M   'P 1'
#
loop_
_entity.id
_entity.type
_entity.pdbx_description
1 polymer ?
#
loop_
_entity_poly.entity_id
_entity_poly.type
_entity_poly.pdbx_seq_one_letter_code
_entity_poly.pdbx_strand_id
1 'polypeptide(L)'
;MGAKIGVFPASGGLGTSIVNHLSKLVPASQLVLIARKPERLENFKRDGATVRHADYDEPSTLDTAFDGVDVLMLISYASFEIEHRVKAHQLAINAASKSGVKHIFYSSLGFGSGLSDKSVAHVMGAHIQTEKYLSSQAQTPYTSVREGIYSESFPIYTAWFDPQNPVDEITIPHSGSGPGVAWVKRDELGEATAKLIVSYIQNPSTFQYLNKVVLLSGSREISLAETVDILGRSVGKELKIREISVDEYVKLPQIGDKHTYHGVDLSREWATAWQAIKNGETAVVSPALGEILGREPERYEDTIKELIG
;
A
#
# COMPACT_ATOMS: atom_id res chain seq x y z
N MET A 1 11.72 15.89 -24.92
CA MET A 1 12.06 14.85 -23.89
C MET A 1 10.75 14.41 -23.26
N GLY A 2 10.59 13.12 -22.93
CA GLY A 2 9.40 12.64 -22.22
C GLY A 2 9.36 13.14 -20.78
N ALA A 3 8.17 13.08 -20.15
CA ALA A 3 7.99 13.46 -18.75
C ALA A 3 8.86 12.62 -17.82
N LYS A 4 9.42 13.24 -16.78
CA LYS A 4 10.20 12.56 -15.74
C LYS A 4 9.30 12.05 -14.64
N ILE A 5 9.39 10.77 -14.34
CA ILE A 5 8.58 10.07 -13.34
C ILE A 5 9.44 9.77 -12.11
N GLY A 6 9.12 10.41 -10.99
CA GLY A 6 9.69 10.11 -9.69
C GLY A 6 8.93 8.99 -8.99
N VAL A 7 9.65 8.09 -8.30
CA VAL A 7 9.05 7.10 -7.39
C VAL A 7 9.77 7.19 -6.05
N PHE A 8 9.03 7.46 -4.97
CA PHE A 8 9.57 7.56 -3.61
C PHE A 8 8.62 6.97 -2.56
N PRO A 9 9.10 6.03 -1.72
CA PRO A 9 10.34 5.24 -1.79
C PRO A 9 10.30 4.15 -2.88
N ALA A 10 11.30 4.10 -3.74
CA ALA A 10 11.31 3.20 -4.91
C ALA A 10 11.70 1.74 -4.59
N SER A 11 12.35 1.46 -3.44
CA SER A 11 12.92 0.15 -3.09
C SER A 11 12.11 -0.66 -2.08
N GLY A 12 10.89 -0.24 -1.75
CA GLY A 12 9.94 -1.00 -0.92
C GLY A 12 9.12 -2.01 -1.74
N GLY A 13 8.31 -2.84 -1.10
CA GLY A 13 7.51 -3.87 -1.79
C GLY A 13 6.67 -3.32 -2.95
N LEU A 14 5.78 -2.35 -2.67
CA LEU A 14 4.96 -1.71 -3.70
C LEU A 14 5.84 -0.88 -4.66
N GLY A 15 6.82 -0.12 -4.13
CA GLY A 15 7.71 0.72 -4.94
C GLY A 15 8.50 -0.09 -5.97
N THR A 16 9.05 -1.23 -5.58
CA THR A 16 9.75 -2.14 -6.49
C THR A 16 8.81 -2.66 -7.59
N SER A 17 7.59 -3.06 -7.24
CA SER A 17 6.60 -3.52 -8.22
C SER A 17 6.26 -2.41 -9.21
N ILE A 18 5.94 -1.20 -8.75
CA ILE A 18 5.65 -0.05 -9.63
C ILE A 18 6.84 0.25 -10.57
N VAL A 19 8.06 0.25 -10.04
CA VAL A 19 9.27 0.51 -10.85
C VAL A 19 9.48 -0.57 -11.90
N ASN A 20 9.29 -1.84 -11.55
CA ASN A 20 9.39 -2.96 -12.50
C ASN A 20 8.38 -2.85 -13.64
N HIS A 21 7.15 -2.40 -13.36
CA HIS A 21 6.14 -2.20 -14.40
C HIS A 21 6.40 -0.92 -15.20
N LEU A 22 6.78 0.19 -14.56
CA LEU A 22 7.15 1.41 -15.28
C LEU A 22 8.32 1.20 -16.24
N SER A 23 9.33 0.41 -15.85
CA SER A 23 10.50 0.14 -16.72
C SER A 23 10.15 -0.61 -18.00
N LYS A 24 8.98 -1.26 -18.06
CA LYS A 24 8.45 -1.89 -19.28
C LYS A 24 7.62 -0.94 -20.14
N LEU A 25 7.15 0.17 -19.56
CA LEU A 25 6.22 1.09 -20.20
C LEU A 25 6.89 2.38 -20.70
N VAL A 26 8.02 2.77 -20.08
CA VAL A 26 8.73 4.00 -20.41
C VAL A 26 10.25 3.76 -20.45
N PRO A 27 11.01 4.55 -21.21
CA PRO A 27 12.48 4.47 -21.19
C PRO A 27 13.04 4.73 -19.78
N ALA A 28 14.06 3.99 -19.37
CA ALA A 28 14.71 4.13 -18.06
C ALA A 28 15.18 5.58 -17.81
N SER A 29 15.60 6.30 -18.85
CA SER A 29 15.99 7.71 -18.76
C SER A 29 14.88 8.68 -18.32
N GLN A 30 13.62 8.24 -18.30
CA GLN A 30 12.49 9.00 -17.74
C GLN A 30 12.27 8.72 -16.24
N LEU A 31 12.90 7.71 -15.67
CA LEU A 31 12.71 7.31 -14.28
C LEU A 31 13.69 8.04 -13.35
N VAL A 32 13.17 8.58 -12.24
CA VAL A 32 13.90 9.14 -11.12
C VAL A 32 13.51 8.31 -9.89
N LEU A 33 14.37 7.39 -9.50
CA LEU A 33 14.13 6.43 -8.43
C LEU A 33 14.75 6.94 -7.14
N ILE A 34 13.94 7.16 -6.13
CA ILE A 34 14.36 7.81 -4.89
C ILE A 34 14.16 6.83 -3.74
N ALA A 35 15.20 6.58 -2.95
CA ALA A 35 15.13 5.61 -1.87
C ALA A 35 16.10 5.93 -0.73
N ARG A 36 15.79 5.46 0.48
CA ARG A 36 16.70 5.51 1.63
C ARG A 36 17.98 4.70 1.41
N LYS A 37 17.89 3.63 0.62
CA LYS A 37 19.01 2.75 0.26
C LYS A 37 19.13 2.68 -1.26
N PRO A 38 19.75 3.71 -1.90
CA PRO A 38 19.84 3.81 -3.36
C PRO A 38 20.67 2.68 -3.99
N GLU A 39 21.57 2.03 -3.24
CA GLU A 39 22.34 0.87 -3.70
C GLU A 39 21.45 -0.32 -4.12
N ARG A 40 20.23 -0.41 -3.61
CA ARG A 40 19.25 -1.43 -4.04
C ARG A 40 18.70 -1.21 -5.45
N LEU A 41 18.99 -0.05 -6.06
CA LEU A 41 18.47 0.38 -7.36
C LEU A 41 19.57 0.47 -8.43
N GLU A 42 20.77 -0.06 -8.17
CA GLU A 42 21.92 0.01 -9.08
C GLU A 42 21.67 -0.66 -10.44
N ASN A 43 20.79 -1.67 -10.52
CA ASN A 43 20.42 -2.27 -11.79
C ASN A 43 19.71 -1.24 -12.69
N PHE A 44 18.71 -0.54 -12.16
CA PHE A 44 17.98 0.50 -12.90
C PHE A 44 18.88 1.68 -13.28
N LYS A 45 19.84 2.02 -12.42
CA LYS A 45 20.82 3.08 -12.70
C LYS A 45 21.71 2.71 -13.89
N ARG A 46 22.16 1.44 -13.96
CA ARG A 46 22.92 0.93 -15.11
C ARG A 46 22.11 0.95 -16.39
N ASP A 47 20.79 0.75 -16.30
CA ASP A 47 19.87 0.82 -17.43
C ASP A 47 19.53 2.26 -17.85
N GLY A 48 20.05 3.27 -17.12
CA GLY A 48 19.92 4.70 -17.45
C GLY A 48 18.93 5.49 -16.61
N ALA A 49 18.33 4.90 -15.55
CA ALA A 49 17.51 5.66 -14.62
C ALA A 49 18.37 6.56 -13.71
N THR A 50 17.79 7.70 -13.30
CA THR A 50 18.39 8.53 -12.26
C THR A 50 18.06 7.92 -10.90
N VAL A 51 19.06 7.71 -10.04
CA VAL A 51 18.86 7.20 -8.68
C VAL A 51 19.32 8.26 -7.69
N ARG A 52 18.49 8.53 -6.66
CA ARG A 52 18.72 9.53 -5.62
C ARG A 52 18.51 8.96 -4.23
N HIS A 53 19.17 9.59 -3.24
CA HIS A 53 18.92 9.34 -1.83
C HIS A 53 17.83 10.28 -1.31
N ALA A 54 16.84 9.75 -0.57
CA ALA A 54 16.01 10.51 0.35
C ALA A 54 15.41 9.56 1.41
N ASP A 55 15.16 10.10 2.59
CA ASP A 55 14.55 9.40 3.72
C ASP A 55 13.48 10.28 4.36
N TYR A 56 12.33 9.71 4.70
CA TYR A 56 11.27 10.40 5.44
C TYR A 56 11.72 10.85 6.83
N ASP A 57 12.66 10.11 7.45
CA ASP A 57 13.21 10.43 8.77
C ASP A 57 14.35 11.46 8.74
N GLU A 58 14.83 11.81 7.53
CA GLU A 58 15.84 12.84 7.30
C GLU A 58 15.31 13.93 6.37
N PRO A 59 14.44 14.85 6.84
CA PRO A 59 13.73 15.83 6.01
C PRO A 59 14.60 16.66 5.07
N SER A 60 15.84 16.95 5.45
CA SER A 60 16.79 17.71 4.60
C SER A 60 17.15 16.96 3.30
N THR A 61 17.01 15.64 3.28
CA THR A 61 17.23 14.83 2.06
C THR A 61 16.14 15.02 1.00
N LEU A 62 14.98 15.55 1.39
CA LEU A 62 13.86 15.82 0.49
C LEU A 62 14.06 17.11 -0.32
N ASP A 63 14.92 18.04 0.11
CA ASP A 63 15.04 19.38 -0.46
C ASP A 63 15.34 19.39 -1.96
N THR A 64 16.09 18.43 -2.47
CA THR A 64 16.45 18.29 -3.88
C THR A 64 16.05 16.94 -4.48
N ALA A 65 15.37 16.10 -3.69
CA ALA A 65 15.02 14.74 -4.13
C ALA A 65 14.14 14.73 -5.38
N PHE A 66 13.29 15.73 -5.53
CA PHE A 66 12.28 15.81 -6.61
C PHE A 66 12.63 16.78 -7.73
N ASP A 67 13.84 17.33 -7.75
CA ASP A 67 14.26 18.29 -8.81
C ASP A 67 14.15 17.67 -10.19
N GLY A 68 13.46 18.38 -11.09
CA GLY A 68 13.23 17.95 -12.48
C GLY A 68 12.29 16.75 -12.63
N VAL A 69 11.56 16.35 -11.58
CA VAL A 69 10.46 15.38 -11.63
C VAL A 69 9.18 16.08 -12.09
N ASP A 70 8.51 15.54 -13.12
CA ASP A 70 7.23 16.06 -13.60
C ASP A 70 6.05 15.40 -12.89
N VAL A 71 6.11 14.08 -12.69
CA VAL A 71 5.07 13.28 -12.03
C VAL A 71 5.70 12.45 -10.92
N LEU A 72 5.18 12.57 -9.71
CA LEU A 72 5.70 11.83 -8.56
C LEU A 72 4.71 10.76 -8.12
N MET A 73 5.18 9.51 -8.00
CA MET A 73 4.53 8.49 -7.19
C MET A 73 5.10 8.56 -5.78
N LEU A 74 4.29 9.09 -4.85
CA LEU A 74 4.62 9.18 -3.44
C LEU A 74 4.01 7.99 -2.70
N ILE A 75 4.85 7.04 -2.30
CA ILE A 75 4.43 5.86 -1.54
C ILE A 75 4.44 6.19 -0.07
N SER A 76 3.35 5.85 0.60
CA SER A 76 3.16 6.15 2.01
C SER A 76 4.26 5.57 2.89
N TYR A 77 4.72 6.35 3.86
CA TYR A 77 5.69 5.93 4.84
C TYR A 77 5.15 4.77 5.69
N ALA A 78 5.92 3.71 5.83
CA ALA A 78 5.53 2.50 6.55
C ALA A 78 5.71 2.67 8.07
N SER A 79 4.84 3.46 8.70
CA SER A 79 4.77 3.64 10.15
C SER A 79 3.32 3.55 10.63
N PHE A 80 3.11 3.14 11.87
CA PHE A 80 1.80 3.20 12.56
C PHE A 80 1.64 4.45 13.43
N GLU A 81 2.68 5.28 13.56
CA GLU A 81 2.63 6.57 14.25
C GLU A 81 1.98 7.62 13.35
N ILE A 82 0.69 7.87 13.53
CA ILE A 82 -0.10 8.72 12.62
C ILE A 82 0.50 10.10 12.46
N GLU A 83 0.79 10.81 13.57
CA GLU A 83 1.25 12.20 13.53
C GLU A 83 2.61 12.30 12.80
N HIS A 84 3.56 11.42 13.15
CA HIS A 84 4.86 11.37 12.49
C HIS A 84 4.73 11.10 10.99
N ARG A 85 3.92 10.11 10.64
CA ARG A 85 3.67 9.70 9.26
C ARG A 85 3.03 10.83 8.43
N VAL A 86 2.01 11.51 8.98
CA VAL A 86 1.36 12.66 8.32
C VAL A 86 2.36 13.79 8.09
N LYS A 87 3.17 14.12 9.11
CA LYS A 87 4.20 15.16 9.01
C LYS A 87 5.24 14.81 7.93
N ALA A 88 5.70 13.56 7.88
CA ALA A 88 6.64 13.10 6.86
C ALA A 88 6.06 13.22 5.44
N HIS A 89 4.78 12.83 5.26
CA HIS A 89 4.11 13.00 3.97
C HIS A 89 3.95 14.47 3.59
N GLN A 90 3.56 15.35 4.52
CA GLN A 90 3.42 16.79 4.25
C GLN A 90 4.75 17.41 3.83
N LEU A 91 5.86 17.04 4.48
CA LEU A 91 7.18 17.53 4.10
C LEU A 91 7.56 17.08 2.69
N ALA A 92 7.32 15.82 2.34
CA ALA A 92 7.59 15.30 0.99
C ALA A 92 6.69 15.97 -0.07
N ILE A 93 5.39 16.15 0.20
CA ILE A 93 4.45 16.83 -0.70
C ILE A 93 4.89 18.29 -0.93
N ASN A 94 5.27 19.00 0.13
CA ASN A 94 5.75 20.37 0.03
C ASN A 94 7.05 20.49 -0.77
N ALA A 95 8.01 19.58 -0.53
CA ALA A 95 9.25 19.53 -1.29
C ALA A 95 8.98 19.24 -2.78
N ALA A 96 8.10 18.29 -3.09
CA ALA A 96 7.69 18.00 -4.45
C ALA A 96 7.04 19.20 -5.15
N SER A 97 6.10 19.87 -4.47
CA SER A 97 5.46 21.08 -5.01
C SER A 97 6.46 22.20 -5.25
N LYS A 98 7.40 22.42 -4.32
CA LYS A 98 8.48 23.43 -4.44
C LYS A 98 9.42 23.10 -5.60
N SER A 99 9.70 21.83 -5.88
CA SER A 99 10.51 21.38 -7.02
C SER A 99 9.76 21.46 -8.36
N GLY A 100 8.50 21.86 -8.38
CA GLY A 100 7.70 22.02 -9.59
C GLY A 100 7.09 20.73 -10.14
N VAL A 101 6.89 19.72 -9.30
CA VAL A 101 6.13 18.50 -9.65
C VAL A 101 4.71 18.89 -10.06
N LYS A 102 4.29 18.39 -11.23
CA LYS A 102 3.01 18.76 -11.87
C LYS A 102 1.83 17.87 -11.43
N HIS A 103 2.12 16.69 -10.90
CA HIS A 103 1.11 15.76 -10.39
C HIS A 103 1.71 14.81 -9.36
N ILE A 104 0.98 14.56 -8.28
CA ILE A 104 1.36 13.59 -7.26
C ILE A 104 0.35 12.44 -7.26
N PHE A 105 0.81 11.22 -7.55
CA PHE A 105 0.13 10.00 -7.19
C PHE A 105 0.53 9.64 -5.77
N TYR A 106 -0.43 9.31 -4.92
CA TYR A 106 -0.18 8.94 -3.53
C TYR A 106 -0.74 7.54 -3.25
N SER A 107 0.10 6.62 -2.74
CA SER A 107 -0.40 5.33 -2.30
C SER A 107 -1.12 5.48 -0.95
N SER A 108 -2.42 5.46 -0.99
CA SER A 108 -3.30 5.39 0.16
C SER A 108 -3.61 3.93 0.50
N LEU A 109 -4.58 3.66 1.36
CA LEU A 109 -4.90 2.32 1.83
C LEU A 109 -6.40 2.01 1.66
N GLY A 110 -6.72 0.77 1.31
CA GLY A 110 -8.06 0.28 1.01
C GLY A 110 -8.92 -0.05 2.23
N PHE A 111 -8.90 0.79 3.28
CA PHE A 111 -9.89 0.81 4.35
C PHE A 111 -10.93 1.92 4.13
N GLY A 112 -11.91 2.04 5.05
CA GLY A 112 -12.90 3.11 5.00
C GLY A 112 -14.04 2.86 4.01
N SER A 113 -14.53 1.62 3.90
CA SER A 113 -15.70 1.27 3.07
C SER A 113 -15.62 1.88 1.66
N GLY A 114 -14.55 1.62 0.94
CA GLY A 114 -14.30 2.13 -0.40
C GLY A 114 -13.69 3.54 -0.41
N LEU A 115 -14.49 4.58 -0.57
CA LEU A 115 -14.01 5.95 -0.70
C LEU A 115 -14.43 6.87 0.47
N SER A 116 -14.88 6.31 1.60
CA SER A 116 -15.22 7.09 2.80
C SER A 116 -13.99 7.81 3.36
N ASP A 117 -14.19 9.02 3.89
CA ASP A 117 -13.18 9.78 4.63
C ASP A 117 -13.17 9.46 6.13
N LYS A 118 -13.80 8.34 6.51
CA LYS A 118 -13.86 7.82 7.89
C LYS A 118 -13.47 6.35 7.91
N SER A 119 -12.76 5.97 8.97
CA SER A 119 -12.39 4.59 9.24
C SER A 119 -12.20 4.41 10.74
N VAL A 120 -12.53 3.22 11.26
CA VAL A 120 -12.17 2.87 12.64
C VAL A 120 -10.78 2.25 12.71
N ALA A 121 -10.19 1.84 11.57
CA ALA A 121 -8.81 1.37 11.54
C ALA A 121 -7.85 2.54 11.80
N HIS A 122 -7.10 2.47 12.91
CA HIS A 122 -6.11 3.49 13.27
C HIS A 122 -5.14 3.77 12.10
N VAL A 123 -4.64 2.73 11.46
CA VAL A 123 -3.68 2.83 10.35
C VAL A 123 -4.21 3.70 9.20
N MET A 124 -5.52 3.76 8.98
CA MET A 124 -6.14 4.58 7.93
C MET A 124 -6.10 6.08 8.26
N GLY A 125 -5.95 6.45 9.52
CA GLY A 125 -5.96 7.85 9.96
C GLY A 125 -4.90 8.72 9.27
N ALA A 126 -3.68 8.20 9.09
CA ALA A 126 -2.62 8.91 8.38
C ALA A 126 -2.93 9.08 6.89
N HIS A 127 -3.55 8.08 6.27
CA HIS A 127 -3.92 8.15 4.85
C HIS A 127 -5.02 9.19 4.61
N ILE A 128 -6.09 9.18 5.41
CA ILE A 128 -7.18 10.16 5.32
C ILE A 128 -6.65 11.59 5.51
N GLN A 129 -5.78 11.81 6.49
CA GLN A 129 -5.19 13.13 6.72
C GLN A 129 -4.29 13.57 5.56
N THR A 130 -3.53 12.64 4.95
CA THR A 130 -2.71 12.93 3.77
C THR A 130 -3.56 13.20 2.53
N GLU A 131 -4.64 12.45 2.31
CA GLU A 131 -5.61 12.71 1.23
C GLU A 131 -6.23 14.13 1.38
N LYS A 132 -6.63 14.51 2.60
CA LYS A 132 -7.14 15.85 2.91
C LYS A 132 -6.07 16.93 2.67
N TYR A 133 -4.82 16.65 3.05
CA TYR A 133 -3.73 17.58 2.80
C TYR A 133 -3.49 17.77 1.30
N LEU A 134 -3.41 16.70 0.52
CA LEU A 134 -3.27 16.78 -0.95
C LEU A 134 -4.42 17.58 -1.57
N SER A 135 -5.66 17.33 -1.16
CA SER A 135 -6.82 18.05 -1.69
C SER A 135 -6.83 19.55 -1.35
N SER A 136 -6.12 19.96 -0.31
CA SER A 136 -5.96 21.36 0.06
C SER A 136 -4.85 22.09 -0.72
N GLN A 137 -4.00 21.35 -1.49
CA GLN A 137 -2.91 21.92 -2.26
C GLN A 137 -3.41 22.44 -3.62
N ALA A 138 -3.72 23.75 -3.70
CA ALA A 138 -4.29 24.35 -4.91
C ALA A 138 -3.37 24.29 -6.16
N GLN A 139 -2.05 24.17 -5.97
CA GLN A 139 -1.08 24.28 -7.05
C GLN A 139 -0.60 22.95 -7.63
N THR A 140 -0.77 21.84 -6.91
CA THR A 140 -0.27 20.53 -7.34
C THR A 140 -1.41 19.53 -7.42
N PRO A 141 -1.91 19.22 -8.61
CA PRO A 141 -2.91 18.17 -8.82
C PRO A 141 -2.45 16.82 -8.26
N TYR A 142 -3.41 15.98 -7.86
CA TYR A 142 -3.11 14.70 -7.25
C TYR A 142 -4.05 13.58 -7.72
N THR A 143 -3.65 12.35 -7.43
CA THR A 143 -4.52 11.17 -7.44
C THR A 143 -4.15 10.30 -6.25
N SER A 144 -5.09 10.08 -5.33
CA SER A 144 -4.90 9.12 -4.25
C SER A 144 -5.33 7.73 -4.72
N VAL A 145 -4.40 6.79 -4.73
CA VAL A 145 -4.65 5.39 -5.06
C VAL A 145 -4.80 4.65 -3.73
N ARG A 146 -6.04 4.29 -3.35
CA ARG A 146 -6.28 3.40 -2.23
C ARG A 146 -5.96 1.98 -2.66
N GLU A 147 -4.77 1.56 -2.29
CA GLU A 147 -4.30 0.20 -2.51
C GLU A 147 -5.10 -0.76 -1.63
N GLY A 148 -5.74 -1.76 -2.22
CA GLY A 148 -6.43 -2.82 -1.49
C GLY A 148 -5.49 -3.59 -0.57
N ILE A 149 -6.05 -4.40 0.30
CA ILE A 149 -5.25 -5.16 1.25
C ILE A 149 -4.47 -6.25 0.50
N TYR A 150 -3.15 -6.21 0.61
CA TYR A 150 -2.28 -7.13 -0.13
C TYR A 150 -2.48 -8.58 0.30
N SER A 151 -2.65 -9.47 -0.64
CA SER A 151 -2.67 -10.93 -0.39
C SER A 151 -1.42 -11.38 0.37
N GLU A 152 -0.26 -10.81 0.04
CA GLU A 152 1.03 -11.08 0.69
C GLU A 152 1.11 -10.59 2.14
N SER A 153 0.19 -9.73 2.57
CA SER A 153 0.14 -9.24 3.95
C SER A 153 -0.73 -10.08 4.87
N PHE A 154 -1.21 -11.24 4.42
CA PHE A 154 -2.02 -12.13 5.27
C PHE A 154 -1.43 -12.38 6.67
N PRO A 155 -0.09 -12.50 6.86
CA PRO A 155 0.44 -12.80 8.18
C PRO A 155 0.04 -11.77 9.25
N ILE A 156 -0.01 -10.48 8.90
CA ILE A 156 -0.37 -9.42 9.84
C ILE A 156 -1.84 -9.50 10.29
N TYR A 157 -2.71 -10.11 9.47
CA TYR A 157 -4.15 -10.31 9.74
C TYR A 157 -4.46 -11.67 10.37
N THR A 158 -3.47 -12.56 10.43
CA THR A 158 -3.58 -13.91 10.97
C THR A 158 -2.62 -14.16 12.14
N ALA A 159 -2.38 -13.11 12.95
CA ALA A 159 -1.47 -13.13 14.09
C ALA A 159 -0.08 -13.70 13.74
N TRP A 160 0.45 -13.29 12.57
CA TRP A 160 1.76 -13.71 12.07
C TRP A 160 1.88 -15.22 11.82
N PHE A 161 0.78 -15.83 11.34
CA PHE A 161 0.80 -17.22 10.89
C PHE A 161 1.98 -17.48 9.95
N ASP A 162 2.77 -18.50 10.28
CA ASP A 162 3.94 -18.93 9.53
C ASP A 162 3.62 -20.22 8.76
N PRO A 163 3.50 -20.19 7.42
CA PRO A 163 3.26 -21.39 6.63
C PRO A 163 4.36 -22.44 6.71
N GLN A 164 5.59 -22.07 7.08
CA GLN A 164 6.70 -23.03 7.23
C GLN A 164 6.60 -23.79 8.55
N ASN A 165 5.92 -23.22 9.56
CA ASN A 165 5.69 -23.84 10.88
C ASN A 165 4.21 -23.71 11.26
N PRO A 166 3.30 -24.36 10.50
CA PRO A 166 1.88 -24.13 10.64
C PRO A 166 1.32 -24.66 11.95
N VAL A 167 0.63 -23.77 12.69
CA VAL A 167 -0.18 -24.11 13.87
C VAL A 167 -1.56 -24.61 13.43
N ASP A 168 -2.33 -25.20 14.35
CA ASP A 168 -3.69 -25.66 14.06
C ASP A 168 -4.75 -24.58 14.33
N GLU A 169 -4.36 -23.52 15.05
CA GLU A 169 -5.27 -22.46 15.48
C GLU A 169 -4.65 -21.08 15.28
N ILE A 170 -5.39 -20.20 14.61
CA ILE A 170 -5.06 -18.77 14.44
C ILE A 170 -5.86 -17.97 15.45
N THR A 171 -5.16 -17.28 16.33
CA THR A 171 -5.74 -16.59 17.49
C THR A 171 -5.76 -15.08 17.23
N ILE A 172 -6.94 -14.51 16.94
CA ILE A 172 -7.12 -13.10 16.55
C ILE A 172 -8.35 -12.47 17.21
N PRO A 173 -8.47 -11.12 17.27
CA PRO A 173 -9.67 -10.45 17.79
C PRO A 173 -10.84 -10.42 16.79
N HIS A 174 -11.10 -11.56 16.14
CA HIS A 174 -12.14 -11.69 15.13
C HIS A 174 -12.61 -13.15 15.02
N SER A 175 -13.92 -13.35 14.93
CA SER A 175 -14.49 -14.71 14.81
C SER A 175 -14.23 -15.39 13.46
N GLY A 176 -13.79 -14.63 12.48
CA GLY A 176 -13.67 -15.08 11.08
C GLY A 176 -14.94 -14.93 10.25
N SER A 177 -16.10 -14.76 10.87
CA SER A 177 -17.40 -14.60 10.18
C SER A 177 -17.74 -13.14 9.86
N GLY A 178 -18.72 -12.95 8.99
CA GLY A 178 -19.18 -11.62 8.55
C GLY A 178 -18.37 -11.06 7.38
N PRO A 179 -18.41 -9.73 7.16
CA PRO A 179 -17.62 -9.08 6.13
C PRO A 179 -16.13 -9.39 6.28
N GLY A 180 -15.44 -9.52 5.16
CA GLY A 180 -14.03 -9.88 5.13
C GLY A 180 -13.19 -8.89 4.34
N VAL A 181 -12.35 -9.41 3.47
CA VAL A 181 -11.34 -8.63 2.76
C VAL A 181 -11.42 -8.92 1.25
N ALA A 182 -11.41 -7.87 0.43
CA ALA A 182 -11.18 -7.97 -1.00
C ALA A 182 -9.67 -7.96 -1.28
N TRP A 183 -9.01 -9.08 -0.99
CA TRP A 183 -7.58 -9.26 -1.13
C TRP A 183 -7.10 -9.02 -2.56
N VAL A 184 -5.92 -8.42 -2.69
CA VAL A 184 -5.34 -8.11 -3.99
C VAL A 184 -3.84 -8.39 -4.02
N LYS A 185 -3.35 -8.96 -5.12
CA LYS A 185 -1.92 -9.20 -5.33
C LYS A 185 -1.19 -7.85 -5.45
N ARG A 186 -0.16 -7.65 -4.63
CA ARG A 186 0.61 -6.39 -4.62
C ARG A 186 1.25 -6.06 -5.96
N ASP A 187 1.64 -7.08 -6.74
CA ASP A 187 2.22 -6.85 -8.06
C ASP A 187 1.20 -6.29 -9.06
N GLU A 188 -0.07 -6.68 -8.97
CA GLU A 188 -1.14 -6.11 -9.78
C GLU A 188 -1.45 -4.65 -9.41
N LEU A 189 -1.34 -4.28 -8.14
CA LEU A 189 -1.42 -2.88 -7.71
C LEU A 189 -0.28 -2.05 -8.30
N GLY A 190 0.94 -2.62 -8.32
CA GLY A 190 2.08 -1.98 -8.97
C GLY A 190 1.88 -1.81 -10.48
N GLU A 191 1.36 -2.83 -11.16
CA GLU A 191 1.01 -2.76 -12.59
C GLU A 191 -0.04 -1.68 -12.86
N ALA A 192 -1.14 -1.70 -12.11
CA ALA A 192 -2.23 -0.74 -12.29
C ALA A 192 -1.77 0.70 -11.99
N THR A 193 -1.00 0.91 -10.93
CA THR A 193 -0.46 2.23 -10.60
C THR A 193 0.49 2.74 -11.69
N ALA A 194 1.35 1.88 -12.23
CA ALA A 194 2.22 2.24 -13.36
C ALA A 194 1.41 2.64 -14.61
N LYS A 195 0.35 1.90 -14.93
CA LYS A 195 -0.58 2.22 -16.03
C LYS A 195 -1.31 3.55 -15.80
N LEU A 196 -1.76 3.83 -14.57
CA LEU A 196 -2.38 5.11 -14.22
C LEU A 196 -1.43 6.28 -14.44
N ILE A 197 -0.17 6.16 -14.01
CA ILE A 197 0.86 7.19 -14.19
C ILE A 197 1.08 7.46 -15.69
N VAL A 198 1.23 6.42 -16.48
CA VAL A 198 1.45 6.54 -17.93
C VAL A 198 0.21 7.13 -18.62
N SER A 199 -0.99 6.70 -18.25
CA SER A 199 -2.26 7.24 -18.76
C SER A 199 -2.39 8.74 -18.48
N TYR A 200 -2.04 9.19 -17.27
CA TYR A 200 -2.02 10.61 -16.93
C TYR A 200 -1.02 11.38 -17.81
N ILE A 201 0.20 10.88 -17.98
CA ILE A 201 1.24 11.55 -18.79
C ILE A 201 0.80 11.70 -20.25
N GLN A 202 0.13 10.69 -20.81
CA GLN A 202 -0.35 10.71 -22.18
C GLN A 202 -1.53 11.66 -22.38
N ASN A 203 -2.44 11.75 -21.40
CA ASN A 203 -3.69 12.49 -21.53
C ASN A 203 -4.08 13.25 -20.24
N PRO A 204 -3.28 14.24 -19.79
CA PRO A 204 -3.50 14.87 -18.49
C PRO A 204 -4.82 15.63 -18.40
N SER A 205 -5.31 16.21 -19.50
CA SER A 205 -6.56 16.98 -19.54
C SER A 205 -7.82 16.14 -19.45
N THR A 206 -7.76 14.86 -19.82
CA THR A 206 -8.90 13.93 -19.82
C THR A 206 -8.74 12.81 -18.80
N PHE A 207 -7.71 12.88 -17.95
CA PHE A 207 -7.46 11.86 -16.95
C PHE A 207 -8.57 11.82 -15.91
N GLN A 208 -9.27 10.68 -15.85
CA GLN A 208 -10.52 10.54 -15.09
C GLN A 208 -10.36 10.63 -13.56
N TYR A 209 -9.15 10.39 -13.04
CA TYR A 209 -8.85 10.40 -11.61
C TYR A 209 -8.13 11.68 -11.15
N LEU A 210 -8.13 12.73 -11.96
CA LEU A 210 -7.54 14.01 -11.60
C LEU A 210 -8.22 14.59 -10.34
N ASN A 211 -7.45 14.88 -9.29
CA ASN A 211 -7.91 15.35 -7.99
C ASN A 211 -8.97 14.45 -7.34
N LYS A 212 -8.81 13.13 -7.50
CA LYS A 212 -9.73 12.14 -6.96
C LYS A 212 -9.00 11.04 -6.21
N VAL A 213 -9.80 10.26 -5.50
CA VAL A 213 -9.42 8.99 -4.88
C VAL A 213 -9.93 7.86 -5.75
N VAL A 214 -9.14 6.82 -5.97
CA VAL A 214 -9.53 5.57 -6.64
C VAL A 214 -9.20 4.40 -5.74
N LEU A 215 -10.11 3.42 -5.63
CA LEU A 215 -9.90 2.16 -4.91
C LEU A 215 -9.51 1.07 -5.91
N LEU A 216 -8.36 0.45 -5.69
CA LEU A 216 -7.89 -0.75 -6.39
C LEU A 216 -8.01 -1.95 -5.44
N SER A 217 -9.06 -2.73 -5.54
CA SER A 217 -9.30 -3.92 -4.70
C SER A 217 -9.32 -5.19 -5.53
N GLY A 218 -9.23 -6.33 -4.85
CA GLY A 218 -9.37 -7.64 -5.49
C GLY A 218 -10.78 -7.85 -6.08
N SER A 219 -10.91 -8.88 -6.90
CA SER A 219 -12.12 -9.16 -7.67
C SER A 219 -13.29 -9.69 -6.84
N ARG A 220 -13.03 -10.16 -5.62
CA ARG A 220 -14.07 -10.61 -4.68
C ARG A 220 -13.68 -10.39 -3.24
N GLU A 221 -14.67 -10.25 -2.40
CA GLU A 221 -14.51 -10.27 -0.95
C GLU A 221 -14.59 -11.71 -0.44
N ILE A 222 -13.73 -12.06 0.53
CA ILE A 222 -13.76 -13.32 1.26
C ILE A 222 -13.67 -13.05 2.76
N SER A 223 -14.40 -13.83 3.57
CA SER A 223 -14.33 -13.74 5.02
C SER A 223 -12.94 -14.12 5.55
N LEU A 224 -12.61 -13.76 6.78
CA LEU A 224 -11.36 -14.23 7.40
C LEU A 224 -11.38 -15.74 7.63
N ALA A 225 -12.57 -16.36 7.86
CA ALA A 225 -12.68 -17.81 7.93
C ALA A 225 -12.28 -18.45 6.59
N GLU A 226 -12.81 -17.96 5.46
CA GLU A 226 -12.44 -18.46 4.13
C GLU A 226 -10.95 -18.19 3.83
N THR A 227 -10.42 -17.03 4.25
CA THR A 227 -8.99 -16.72 4.14
C THR A 227 -8.14 -17.78 4.86
N VAL A 228 -8.51 -18.13 6.09
CA VAL A 228 -7.82 -19.13 6.91
C VAL A 228 -7.96 -20.54 6.33
N ASP A 229 -9.13 -20.89 5.78
CA ASP A 229 -9.34 -22.18 5.10
C ASP A 229 -8.43 -22.32 3.86
N ILE A 230 -8.26 -21.22 3.10
CA ILE A 230 -7.35 -21.23 1.93
C ILE A 230 -5.91 -21.43 2.39
N LEU A 231 -5.47 -20.74 3.44
CA LEU A 231 -4.13 -20.94 4.03
C LEU A 231 -3.95 -22.38 4.52
N GLY A 232 -4.96 -22.92 5.21
CA GLY A 232 -4.94 -24.31 5.68
C GLY A 232 -4.75 -25.32 4.57
N ARG A 233 -5.53 -25.19 3.49
CA ARG A 233 -5.38 -26.05 2.30
C ARG A 233 -3.99 -25.95 1.69
N SER A 234 -3.40 -24.76 1.65
CA SER A 234 -2.06 -24.53 1.08
C SER A 234 -0.93 -25.20 1.89
N VAL A 235 -1.13 -25.40 3.19
CA VAL A 235 -0.16 -26.07 4.08
C VAL A 235 -0.58 -27.50 4.45
N GLY A 236 -1.66 -28.03 3.88
CA GLY A 236 -2.16 -29.38 4.15
C GLY A 236 -2.72 -29.59 5.55
N LYS A 237 -3.28 -28.54 6.18
CA LYS A 237 -3.86 -28.58 7.53
C LYS A 237 -5.28 -27.99 7.58
N GLU A 238 -6.09 -28.46 8.52
CA GLU A 238 -7.32 -27.81 8.92
C GLU A 238 -6.97 -26.72 9.94
N LEU A 239 -7.06 -25.44 9.55
CA LEU A 239 -6.84 -24.31 10.44
C LEU A 239 -8.16 -23.79 11.01
N LYS A 240 -8.15 -23.36 12.26
CA LYS A 240 -9.31 -22.76 12.95
C LYS A 240 -8.98 -21.38 13.46
N ILE A 241 -9.98 -20.51 13.47
CA ILE A 241 -9.86 -19.21 14.15
C ILE A 241 -10.37 -19.39 15.58
N ARG A 242 -9.56 -18.96 16.54
CA ARG A 242 -9.99 -18.71 17.91
C ARG A 242 -10.10 -17.22 18.14
N GLU A 243 -11.33 -16.75 18.35
CA GLU A 243 -11.58 -15.35 18.71
C GLU A 243 -11.11 -15.08 20.14
N ILE A 244 -10.34 -14.02 20.32
CA ILE A 244 -9.87 -13.53 21.62
C ILE A 244 -10.13 -12.03 21.75
N SER A 245 -9.98 -11.50 22.95
CA SER A 245 -10.01 -10.06 23.18
C SER A 245 -8.75 -9.38 22.66
N VAL A 246 -8.83 -8.07 22.41
CA VAL A 246 -7.64 -7.24 22.08
C VAL A 246 -6.62 -7.30 23.21
N ASP A 247 -7.05 -7.35 24.47
CA ASP A 247 -6.17 -7.45 25.64
C ASP A 247 -5.37 -8.75 25.70
N GLU A 248 -5.91 -9.84 25.18
CA GLU A 248 -5.21 -11.11 25.02
C GLU A 248 -4.28 -11.07 23.80
N TYR A 249 -4.75 -10.52 22.67
CA TYR A 249 -3.98 -10.41 21.42
C TYR A 249 -2.63 -9.70 21.62
N VAL A 250 -2.63 -8.54 22.26
CA VAL A 250 -1.41 -7.74 22.45
C VAL A 250 -0.37 -8.43 23.36
N LYS A 251 -0.76 -9.50 24.06
CA LYS A 251 0.11 -10.30 24.92
C LYS A 251 0.61 -11.58 24.26
N LEU A 252 0.18 -11.88 23.03
CA LEU A 252 0.61 -13.07 22.32
C LEU A 252 2.12 -13.01 22.05
N PRO A 253 2.89 -14.07 22.32
CA PRO A 253 4.35 -14.06 22.11
C PRO A 253 4.76 -13.74 20.67
N GLN A 254 3.98 -14.20 19.68
CA GLN A 254 4.26 -13.95 18.27
C GLN A 254 4.01 -12.50 17.82
N ILE A 255 3.30 -11.70 18.63
CA ILE A 255 3.11 -10.27 18.37
C ILE A 255 4.38 -9.51 18.75
N GLY A 256 4.91 -9.72 19.98
CA GLY A 256 6.17 -9.14 20.40
C GLY A 256 6.29 -7.65 20.03
N ASP A 257 7.35 -7.31 19.33
CA ASP A 257 7.67 -5.95 18.85
C ASP A 257 7.19 -5.65 17.41
N LYS A 258 6.37 -6.53 16.81
CA LYS A 258 5.92 -6.44 15.41
C LYS A 258 5.23 -5.11 15.06
N HIS A 259 4.63 -4.46 16.03
CA HIS A 259 3.94 -3.18 15.88
C HIS A 259 4.62 -2.05 16.67
N THR A 260 5.89 -2.22 17.04
CA THR A 260 6.66 -1.21 17.77
C THR A 260 7.40 -0.28 16.80
N TYR A 261 7.19 1.03 16.98
CA TYR A 261 7.87 2.09 16.24
C TYR A 261 8.52 3.06 17.21
N HIS A 262 9.79 3.40 16.99
CA HIS A 262 10.57 4.32 17.85
C HIS A 262 10.41 4.02 19.36
N GLY A 263 10.28 2.73 19.71
CA GLY A 263 10.10 2.29 21.09
C GLY A 263 8.68 2.38 21.64
N VAL A 264 7.69 2.77 20.82
CA VAL A 264 6.27 2.81 21.18
C VAL A 264 5.57 1.57 20.64
N ASP A 265 4.93 0.78 21.52
CA ASP A 265 4.09 -0.35 21.13
C ASP A 265 2.72 0.15 20.65
N LEU A 266 2.40 -0.12 19.40
CA LEU A 266 1.15 0.26 18.73
C LEU A 266 0.30 -0.98 18.39
N SER A 267 0.49 -2.10 19.10
CA SER A 267 -0.25 -3.35 18.86
C SER A 267 -1.76 -3.19 19.07
N ARG A 268 -2.15 -2.35 20.03
CA ARG A 268 -3.56 -2.05 20.32
C ARG A 268 -4.19 -1.21 19.21
N GLU A 269 -3.46 -0.23 18.71
CA GLU A 269 -3.85 0.63 17.61
C GLU A 269 -4.01 -0.21 16.32
N TRP A 270 -3.06 -1.11 16.08
CA TRP A 270 -3.18 -2.06 14.97
C TRP A 270 -4.43 -2.95 15.10
N ALA A 271 -4.76 -3.42 16.30
CA ALA A 271 -5.91 -4.29 16.53
C ALA A 271 -7.26 -3.68 16.12
N THR A 272 -7.34 -2.34 15.92
CA THR A 272 -8.53 -1.69 15.38
C THR A 272 -8.83 -2.11 13.94
N ALA A 273 -7.87 -2.68 13.22
CA ALA A 273 -8.05 -3.21 11.87
C ALA A 273 -9.11 -4.33 11.83
N TRP A 274 -9.17 -5.21 12.84
CA TRP A 274 -10.21 -6.25 12.90
C TRP A 274 -11.61 -5.68 13.12
N GLN A 275 -11.74 -4.60 13.90
CA GLN A 275 -13.02 -3.92 14.02
C GLN A 275 -13.43 -3.27 12.67
N ALA A 276 -12.49 -2.73 11.93
CA ALA A 276 -12.74 -2.19 10.59
C ALA A 276 -13.18 -3.30 9.61
N ILE A 277 -12.57 -4.49 9.67
CA ILE A 277 -12.98 -5.65 8.89
C ILE A 277 -14.42 -6.06 9.27
N LYS A 278 -14.75 -6.19 10.58
CA LYS A 278 -16.12 -6.46 11.06
C LYS A 278 -17.15 -5.45 10.52
N ASN A 279 -16.74 -4.19 10.35
CA ASN A 279 -17.59 -3.13 9.79
C ASN A 279 -17.66 -3.15 8.26
N GLY A 280 -16.99 -4.08 7.57
CA GLY A 280 -16.95 -4.19 6.12
C GLY A 280 -16.09 -3.14 5.41
N GLU A 281 -15.18 -2.48 6.12
CA GLU A 281 -14.35 -1.42 5.53
C GLU A 281 -13.39 -1.92 4.44
N THR A 282 -13.06 -3.20 4.45
CA THR A 282 -12.15 -3.86 3.49
C THR A 282 -12.88 -4.77 2.50
N ALA A 283 -14.21 -4.86 2.61
CA ALA A 283 -15.05 -5.77 1.83
C ALA A 283 -15.45 -5.19 0.45
N VAL A 284 -15.18 -3.92 0.20
CA VAL A 284 -15.63 -3.24 -1.01
C VAL A 284 -14.84 -3.69 -2.22
N VAL A 285 -15.55 -4.27 -3.19
CA VAL A 285 -15.01 -4.66 -4.50
C VAL A 285 -15.21 -3.51 -5.49
N SER A 286 -14.11 -3.02 -6.06
CA SER A 286 -14.08 -1.98 -7.09
C SER A 286 -13.73 -2.59 -8.44
N PRO A 287 -14.42 -2.23 -9.54
CA PRO A 287 -14.05 -2.69 -10.88
C PRO A 287 -12.78 -2.04 -11.42
N ALA A 288 -12.32 -0.95 -10.80
CA ALA A 288 -11.25 -0.11 -11.33
C ALA A 288 -9.94 -0.89 -11.57
N LEU A 289 -9.58 -1.83 -10.69
CA LEU A 289 -8.37 -2.62 -10.88
C LEU A 289 -8.44 -3.44 -12.17
N GLY A 290 -9.52 -4.21 -12.36
CA GLY A 290 -9.72 -5.02 -13.57
C GLY A 290 -9.78 -4.17 -14.85
N GLU A 291 -10.46 -3.03 -14.80
CA GLU A 291 -10.55 -2.08 -15.93
C GLU A 291 -9.15 -1.54 -16.31
N ILE A 292 -8.33 -1.15 -15.35
CA ILE A 292 -6.98 -0.63 -15.58
C ILE A 292 -6.04 -1.75 -16.07
N LEU A 293 -6.12 -2.93 -15.47
CA LEU A 293 -5.32 -4.09 -15.89
C LEU A 293 -5.70 -4.59 -17.29
N GLY A 294 -6.98 -4.44 -17.69
CA GLY A 294 -7.55 -5.03 -18.90
C GLY A 294 -7.77 -6.53 -18.78
N ARG A 295 -7.84 -7.04 -17.57
CA ARG A 295 -8.11 -8.45 -17.21
C ARG A 295 -8.65 -8.56 -15.79
N GLU A 296 -9.23 -9.70 -15.45
CA GLU A 296 -9.61 -9.98 -14.07
C GLU A 296 -8.38 -10.00 -13.13
N PRO A 297 -8.48 -9.37 -11.96
CA PRO A 297 -7.44 -9.47 -10.92
C PRO A 297 -7.28 -10.92 -10.44
N GLU A 298 -6.06 -11.28 -10.07
CA GLU A 298 -5.74 -12.60 -9.54
C GLU A 298 -6.49 -12.88 -8.24
N ARG A 299 -6.95 -14.11 -8.07
CA ARG A 299 -7.65 -14.52 -6.85
C ARG A 299 -6.66 -14.74 -5.71
N TYR A 300 -7.13 -14.52 -4.49
CA TYR A 300 -6.36 -14.75 -3.28
C TYR A 300 -5.75 -16.16 -3.23
N GLU A 301 -6.55 -17.18 -3.59
CA GLU A 301 -6.12 -18.59 -3.60
C GLU A 301 -4.91 -18.82 -4.49
N ASP A 302 -4.90 -18.19 -5.66
CA ASP A 302 -3.82 -18.37 -6.65
C ASP A 302 -2.54 -17.69 -6.15
N THR A 303 -2.66 -16.48 -5.61
CA THR A 303 -1.54 -15.75 -4.99
C THR A 303 -0.95 -16.54 -3.81
N ILE A 304 -1.81 -17.08 -2.92
CA ILE A 304 -1.34 -17.84 -1.76
C ILE A 304 -0.65 -19.12 -2.18
N LYS A 305 -1.16 -19.82 -3.18
CA LYS A 305 -0.52 -21.01 -3.74
C LYS A 305 0.87 -20.71 -4.30
N GLU A 306 1.05 -19.56 -4.95
CA GLU A 306 2.35 -19.13 -5.47
C GLU A 306 3.33 -18.76 -4.34
N LEU A 307 2.83 -18.15 -3.25
CA LEU A 307 3.66 -17.70 -2.13
C LEU A 307 4.11 -18.83 -1.20
N ILE A 308 3.30 -19.87 -1.05
CA ILE A 308 3.51 -20.94 -0.06
C ILE A 308 4.02 -22.22 -0.73
N GLY A 309 3.64 -22.47 -1.99
CA GLY A 309 4.03 -23.67 -2.78
C GLY A 309 5.39 -23.51 -3.37
#